data_ba458c44417174c9877a6a270bf4e689
#
_entry.id   ba458c44417174c9877a6a270bf4e689
#
_cell.length_a   1.000
_cell.length_b   1.000
_cell.length_c   1.000
_cell.angle_alpha   90.00
_cell.angle_beta   90.00
_cell.angle_gamma   90.00
#
_symmetry.space_group_name_H-M   'P 1'
#
loop_
_entity.id
_entity.type
_entity.pdbx_description
1 polymer ?
#
loop_
_entity_poly.entity_id
_entity_poly.type
_entity_poly.pdbx_seq_one_letter_code
_entity_poly.pdbx_strand_id
1 'polypeptide(L)'
;MKKLLIAVAVSTAFLSPIAAQAQKIGLAMSSLDTFLTILKNGTLDAGKKVGATIQVEDAGNDVGKQLSQIQNMIAQKYDAIIVNPVDTDATPKMTKMVSEAGIPLIYVNRKPVDFAKLPAGVAFVASDEKVSGTLETQEVCRLLKGKGDILVLMGDLSNEAARTRTKDIEEVIATKECAGMKIVDKREGSWDRTKAQDITTNWLSSGIKFDAIIANNDEMAIGAINALKAAKKWTPASIVAGVDATPDALASMKAGDLKATVFQNAAGQGSGAVDAALKLIKKQPVERFVNIPFELVTPANLSKYAGKN
;
A
#
# COMPACT_ATOMS: atom_id res chain seq x y z
N MET A 1 45.41 -12.95 -74.60
CA MET A 1 45.34 -12.25 -73.28
C MET A 1 43.90 -12.23 -72.82
N LYS A 2 43.51 -13.16 -71.93
CA LYS A 2 42.11 -13.27 -71.38
C LYS A 2 42.05 -12.42 -70.11
N LYS A 3 41.23 -11.40 -70.09
CA LYS A 3 40.97 -10.57 -68.92
C LYS A 3 39.94 -11.29 -68.03
N LEU A 4 40.31 -11.66 -66.82
CA LEU A 4 39.49 -12.23 -65.79
C LEU A 4 38.79 -11.07 -65.00
N LEU A 5 37.47 -10.95 -65.09
CA LEU A 5 36.67 -10.02 -64.29
C LEU A 5 36.28 -10.72 -62.99
N ILE A 6 36.83 -10.26 -61.89
CA ILE A 6 36.42 -10.68 -60.55
C ILE A 6 35.23 -9.81 -60.09
N ALA A 7 34.03 -10.40 -60.02
CA ALA A 7 32.85 -9.76 -59.45
C ALA A 7 32.90 -9.88 -57.90
N VAL A 8 33.11 -8.77 -57.19
CA VAL A 8 33.01 -8.69 -55.75
C VAL A 8 31.50 -8.56 -55.37
N ALA A 9 30.91 -9.62 -54.82
CA ALA A 9 29.56 -9.57 -54.27
C ALA A 9 29.62 -8.92 -52.87
N VAL A 10 29.14 -7.69 -52.77
CA VAL A 10 28.94 -7.01 -51.48
C VAL A 10 27.64 -7.53 -50.85
N SER A 11 27.76 -8.41 -49.85
CA SER A 11 26.64 -8.86 -49.06
C SER A 11 26.24 -7.77 -48.05
N THR A 12 25.22 -7.00 -48.35
CA THR A 12 24.56 -6.10 -47.42
C THR A 12 23.73 -6.93 -46.40
N ALA A 13 24.28 -7.14 -45.20
CA ALA A 13 23.52 -7.71 -44.09
C ALA A 13 22.47 -6.69 -43.64
N PHE A 14 21.20 -6.94 -43.96
CA PHE A 14 20.07 -6.21 -43.40
C PHE A 14 19.97 -6.56 -41.91
N LEU A 15 20.48 -5.69 -41.04
CA LEU A 15 20.15 -5.68 -39.62
C LEU A 15 18.67 -5.30 -39.50
N SER A 16 17.78 -6.30 -39.48
CA SER A 16 16.39 -6.06 -39.08
C SER A 16 16.38 -5.52 -37.67
N PRO A 17 15.69 -4.39 -37.37
CA PRO A 17 15.53 -3.93 -36.01
C PRO A 17 14.79 -5.04 -35.24
N ILE A 18 15.47 -5.64 -34.25
CA ILE A 18 14.80 -6.49 -33.27
C ILE A 18 13.80 -5.57 -32.57
N ALA A 19 12.51 -5.72 -32.89
CA ALA A 19 11.46 -5.03 -32.16
C ALA A 19 11.63 -5.42 -30.67
N ALA A 20 11.95 -4.45 -29.83
CA ALA A 20 12.06 -4.68 -28.39
C ALA A 20 10.70 -5.20 -27.94
N GLN A 21 10.66 -6.47 -27.55
CA GLN A 21 9.43 -7.08 -27.03
C GLN A 21 9.05 -6.33 -25.73
N ALA A 22 7.78 -5.92 -25.63
CA ALA A 22 7.27 -5.27 -24.43
C ALA A 22 7.45 -6.20 -23.22
N GLN A 23 8.06 -5.68 -22.14
CA GLN A 23 8.22 -6.47 -20.92
C GLN A 23 6.85 -6.89 -20.38
N LYS A 24 6.73 -8.17 -20.02
CA LYS A 24 5.54 -8.76 -19.42
C LYS A 24 5.71 -8.86 -17.92
N ILE A 25 5.02 -8.01 -17.16
CA ILE A 25 5.12 -7.92 -15.72
C ILE A 25 3.80 -8.40 -15.09
N GLY A 26 3.89 -9.30 -14.12
CA GLY A 26 2.74 -9.74 -13.33
C GLY A 26 2.52 -8.83 -12.13
N LEU A 27 1.27 -8.51 -11.81
CA LEU A 27 0.86 -7.80 -10.61
C LEU A 27 -0.13 -8.67 -9.84
N ALA A 28 0.34 -9.35 -8.78
CA ALA A 28 -0.47 -10.18 -7.91
C ALA A 28 -0.94 -9.34 -6.70
N MET A 29 -2.20 -8.89 -6.75
CA MET A 29 -2.84 -8.10 -5.71
C MET A 29 -3.48 -8.99 -4.65
N SER A 30 -3.45 -8.56 -3.40
CA SER A 30 -4.16 -9.23 -2.30
C SER A 30 -5.67 -9.13 -2.46
N SER A 31 -6.14 -7.93 -2.78
CA SER A 31 -7.55 -7.57 -3.04
C SER A 31 -7.59 -6.25 -3.83
N LEU A 32 -8.79 -5.79 -4.15
CA LEU A 32 -9.03 -4.54 -4.87
C LEU A 32 -9.97 -3.63 -4.04
N ASP A 33 -9.56 -3.29 -2.81
CA ASP A 33 -10.20 -2.21 -2.06
C ASP A 33 -9.93 -0.82 -2.67
N THR A 34 -10.42 0.25 -2.06
CA THR A 34 -10.27 1.61 -2.57
C THR A 34 -8.80 1.99 -2.76
N PHE A 35 -7.96 1.82 -1.72
CA PHE A 35 -6.54 2.18 -1.77
C PHE A 35 -5.76 1.29 -2.76
N LEU A 36 -5.95 -0.02 -2.70
CA LEU A 36 -5.25 -0.97 -3.57
C LEU A 36 -5.69 -0.83 -5.04
N THR A 37 -6.90 -0.36 -5.30
CA THR A 37 -7.35 -0.01 -6.67
C THR A 37 -6.56 1.17 -7.22
N ILE A 38 -6.29 2.21 -6.40
CA ILE A 38 -5.45 3.34 -6.81
C ILE A 38 -4.01 2.88 -7.09
N LEU A 39 -3.44 2.05 -6.21
CA LEU A 39 -2.12 1.45 -6.40
C LEU A 39 -2.04 0.66 -7.72
N LYS A 40 -3.01 -0.22 -7.96
CA LYS A 40 -3.13 -0.99 -9.22
C LYS A 40 -3.17 -0.05 -10.43
N ASN A 41 -4.01 0.99 -10.40
CA ASN A 41 -4.13 1.93 -11.50
C ASN A 41 -2.81 2.68 -11.74
N GLY A 42 -2.12 3.13 -10.67
CA GLY A 42 -0.78 3.72 -10.77
C GLY A 42 0.26 2.79 -11.39
N THR A 43 0.19 1.49 -11.07
CA THR A 43 1.04 0.47 -11.67
C THR A 43 0.75 0.31 -13.18
N LEU A 44 -0.54 0.22 -13.55
CA LEU A 44 -0.96 0.11 -14.95
C LEU A 44 -0.54 1.32 -15.78
N ASP A 45 -0.75 2.53 -15.25
CA ASP A 45 -0.37 3.78 -15.91
C ASP A 45 1.14 3.89 -16.08
N ALA A 46 1.91 3.49 -15.07
CA ALA A 46 3.37 3.44 -15.17
C ALA A 46 3.83 2.43 -16.24
N GLY A 47 3.26 1.23 -16.25
CA GLY A 47 3.53 0.22 -17.28
C GLY A 47 3.27 0.75 -18.68
N LYS A 48 2.09 1.37 -18.90
CA LYS A 48 1.72 1.96 -20.19
C LYS A 48 2.71 3.05 -20.64
N LYS A 49 3.16 3.91 -19.72
CA LYS A 49 4.13 4.99 -20.04
C LYS A 49 5.47 4.47 -20.54
N VAL A 50 5.89 3.30 -20.10
CA VAL A 50 7.18 2.69 -20.47
C VAL A 50 7.07 1.58 -21.50
N GLY A 51 5.86 1.32 -22.02
CA GLY A 51 5.59 0.27 -23.02
C GLY A 51 5.66 -1.16 -22.47
N ALA A 52 5.53 -1.35 -21.14
CA ALA A 52 5.42 -2.65 -20.52
C ALA A 52 3.96 -3.11 -20.44
N THR A 53 3.72 -4.42 -20.57
CA THR A 53 2.40 -5.03 -20.36
C THR A 53 2.29 -5.49 -18.90
N ILE A 54 1.32 -4.94 -18.16
CA ILE A 54 1.03 -5.34 -16.78
C ILE A 54 -0.20 -6.26 -16.78
N GLN A 55 -0.03 -7.51 -16.34
CA GLN A 55 -1.13 -8.43 -16.12
C GLN A 55 -1.49 -8.44 -14.64
N VAL A 56 -2.73 -8.08 -14.32
CA VAL A 56 -3.22 -8.01 -12.94
C VAL A 56 -3.97 -9.28 -12.58
N GLU A 57 -3.65 -9.82 -11.40
CA GLU A 57 -4.39 -10.91 -10.77
C GLU A 57 -4.86 -10.45 -9.39
N ASP A 58 -6.12 -10.72 -9.06
CA ASP A 58 -6.72 -10.43 -7.76
C ASP A 58 -6.90 -11.73 -6.98
N ALA A 59 -6.26 -11.82 -5.83
CA ALA A 59 -6.36 -12.98 -4.95
C ALA A 59 -7.68 -13.02 -4.16
N GLY A 60 -8.36 -11.88 -3.99
CA GLY A 60 -9.58 -11.79 -3.18
C GLY A 60 -9.35 -12.18 -1.73
N ASN A 61 -8.19 -11.80 -1.17
CA ASN A 61 -7.73 -12.14 0.19
C ASN A 61 -7.51 -13.64 0.44
N ASP A 62 -7.30 -14.45 -0.62
CA ASP A 62 -6.98 -15.87 -0.51
C ASP A 62 -5.48 -16.10 -0.80
N VAL A 63 -4.72 -16.51 0.23
CA VAL A 63 -3.28 -16.79 0.13
C VAL A 63 -2.98 -17.95 -0.82
N GLY A 64 -3.81 -18.98 -0.82
CA GLY A 64 -3.66 -20.15 -1.70
C GLY A 64 -3.83 -19.77 -3.17
N LYS A 65 -4.86 -18.96 -3.45
CA LYS A 65 -5.10 -18.40 -4.78
C LYS A 65 -3.93 -17.51 -5.22
N GLN A 66 -3.42 -16.64 -4.34
CA GLN A 66 -2.28 -15.77 -4.67
C GLN A 66 -1.02 -16.58 -5.01
N LEU A 67 -0.71 -17.62 -4.22
CA LEU A 67 0.42 -18.51 -4.50
C LEU A 67 0.26 -19.21 -5.86
N SER A 68 -0.94 -19.67 -6.20
CA SER A 68 -1.24 -20.29 -7.51
C SER A 68 -1.10 -19.29 -8.65
N GLN A 69 -1.52 -18.05 -8.49
CA GLN A 69 -1.33 -16.97 -9.47
C GLN A 69 0.15 -16.70 -9.72
N ILE A 70 0.96 -16.61 -8.65
CA ILE A 70 2.42 -16.42 -8.76
C ILE A 70 3.06 -17.62 -9.49
N GLN A 71 2.67 -18.86 -9.18
CA GLN A 71 3.15 -20.05 -9.88
C GLN A 71 2.82 -20.01 -11.37
N ASN A 72 1.62 -19.58 -11.73
CA ASN A 72 1.20 -19.43 -13.13
C ASN A 72 2.03 -18.35 -13.85
N MET A 73 2.35 -17.21 -13.19
CA MET A 73 3.23 -16.18 -13.76
C MET A 73 4.64 -16.73 -13.99
N ILE A 74 5.17 -17.52 -13.06
CA ILE A 74 6.48 -18.21 -13.22
C ILE A 74 6.44 -19.16 -14.42
N ALA A 75 5.44 -20.02 -14.50
CA ALA A 75 5.29 -21.00 -15.60
C ALA A 75 5.15 -20.31 -16.97
N GLN A 76 4.53 -19.14 -17.02
CA GLN A 76 4.39 -18.32 -18.23
C GLN A 76 5.61 -17.42 -18.49
N LYS A 77 6.69 -17.53 -17.70
CA LYS A 77 7.96 -16.81 -17.87
C LYS A 77 7.77 -15.28 -17.95
N TYR A 78 7.07 -14.71 -16.97
CA TYR A 78 7.01 -13.26 -16.86
C TYR A 78 8.41 -12.68 -16.62
N ASP A 79 8.66 -11.46 -17.11
CA ASP A 79 9.96 -10.79 -16.98
C ASP A 79 10.19 -10.27 -15.55
N ALA A 80 9.13 -9.96 -14.82
CA ALA A 80 9.14 -9.64 -13.38
C ALA A 80 7.76 -9.89 -12.76
N ILE A 81 7.72 -10.05 -11.44
CA ILE A 81 6.49 -10.18 -10.67
C ILE A 81 6.47 -9.13 -9.57
N ILE A 82 5.39 -8.36 -9.50
CA ILE A 82 5.07 -7.41 -8.42
C ILE A 82 4.00 -8.07 -7.54
N VAL A 83 4.21 -8.09 -6.22
CA VAL A 83 3.30 -8.74 -5.27
C VAL A 83 2.90 -7.76 -4.18
N ASN A 84 1.61 -7.53 -4.02
CA ASN A 84 1.02 -7.01 -2.80
C ASN A 84 0.50 -8.23 -2.00
N PRO A 85 1.21 -8.72 -0.97
CA PRO A 85 0.89 -10.00 -0.35
C PRO A 85 -0.43 -9.98 0.42
N VAL A 86 -1.22 -11.05 0.32
CA VAL A 86 -2.42 -11.27 1.16
C VAL A 86 -2.01 -11.35 2.62
N ASP A 87 -1.08 -12.24 2.90
CA ASP A 87 -0.50 -12.49 4.22
C ASP A 87 1.01 -12.28 4.16
N THR A 88 1.52 -11.40 5.02
CA THR A 88 2.95 -11.10 5.03
C THR A 88 3.80 -12.26 5.56
N ASP A 89 3.22 -13.17 6.33
CA ASP A 89 3.91 -14.35 6.84
C ASP A 89 4.12 -15.43 5.74
N ALA A 90 3.38 -15.34 4.62
CA ALA A 90 3.57 -16.20 3.46
C ALA A 90 4.71 -15.75 2.52
N THR A 91 5.27 -14.54 2.73
CA THR A 91 6.28 -13.95 1.82
C THR A 91 7.57 -14.76 1.69
N PRO A 92 8.12 -15.47 2.71
CA PRO A 92 9.29 -16.29 2.50
C PRO A 92 9.09 -17.39 1.43
N LYS A 93 7.89 -17.96 1.36
CA LYS A 93 7.54 -18.94 0.33
C LYS A 93 7.47 -18.30 -1.06
N MET A 94 6.88 -17.09 -1.16
CA MET A 94 6.79 -16.33 -2.42
C MET A 94 8.19 -15.93 -2.89
N THR A 95 9.04 -15.38 -1.98
CA THR A 95 10.43 -15.04 -2.25
C THR A 95 11.20 -16.23 -2.81
N LYS A 96 11.09 -17.39 -2.14
CA LYS A 96 11.78 -18.62 -2.56
C LYS A 96 11.35 -19.02 -3.98
N MET A 97 10.04 -19.16 -4.22
CA MET A 97 9.52 -19.64 -5.51
C MET A 97 9.97 -18.76 -6.69
N VAL A 98 9.86 -17.44 -6.54
CA VAL A 98 10.17 -16.51 -7.62
C VAL A 98 11.68 -16.39 -7.84
N SER A 99 12.47 -16.39 -6.75
CA SER A 99 13.93 -16.32 -6.82
C SER A 99 14.54 -17.60 -7.43
N GLU A 100 14.03 -18.79 -7.10
CA GLU A 100 14.46 -20.07 -7.70
C GLU A 100 14.17 -20.13 -9.22
N ALA A 101 13.14 -19.42 -9.67
CA ALA A 101 12.83 -19.26 -11.10
C ALA A 101 13.71 -18.20 -11.80
N GLY A 102 14.55 -17.47 -11.05
CA GLY A 102 15.41 -16.41 -11.61
C GLY A 102 14.64 -15.17 -12.07
N ILE A 103 13.41 -14.98 -11.62
CA ILE A 103 12.55 -13.85 -12.00
C ILE A 103 12.69 -12.74 -10.95
N PRO A 104 12.87 -11.47 -11.35
CA PRO A 104 12.80 -10.32 -10.45
C PRO A 104 11.48 -10.26 -9.69
N LEU A 105 11.54 -10.02 -8.37
CA LEU A 105 10.38 -9.90 -7.49
C LEU A 105 10.36 -8.53 -6.82
N ILE A 106 9.22 -7.87 -6.88
CA ILE A 106 9.00 -6.61 -6.20
C ILE A 106 7.81 -6.78 -5.25
N TYR A 107 8.06 -6.68 -3.95
CA TYR A 107 6.99 -6.49 -3.01
C TYR A 107 6.53 -5.04 -3.03
N VAL A 108 5.23 -4.81 -3.02
CA VAL A 108 4.66 -3.45 -3.01
C VAL A 108 3.70 -3.29 -1.84
N ASN A 109 3.75 -2.14 -1.17
CA ASN A 109 2.88 -1.71 -0.08
C ASN A 109 3.07 -2.51 1.23
N ARG A 110 2.86 -3.83 1.23
CA ARG A 110 2.94 -4.68 2.42
C ARG A 110 4.32 -5.29 2.57
N LYS A 111 4.97 -5.04 3.71
CA LYS A 111 6.35 -5.43 3.96
C LYS A 111 6.48 -6.95 4.17
N PRO A 112 7.39 -7.61 3.44
CA PRO A 112 7.66 -9.03 3.65
C PRO A 112 8.33 -9.25 5.01
N VAL A 113 7.94 -10.34 5.73
CA VAL A 113 8.50 -10.65 7.06
C VAL A 113 9.99 -11.00 6.99
N ASP A 114 10.44 -11.52 5.86
CA ASP A 114 11.85 -11.83 5.57
C ASP A 114 12.65 -10.67 4.99
N PHE A 115 12.14 -9.43 5.08
CA PHE A 115 12.73 -8.22 4.50
C PHE A 115 14.24 -8.09 4.73
N ALA A 116 14.73 -8.37 5.94
CA ALA A 116 16.15 -8.29 6.27
C ALA A 116 17.02 -9.30 5.48
N LYS A 117 16.42 -10.38 4.98
CA LYS A 117 17.07 -11.51 4.30
C LYS A 117 16.73 -11.61 2.81
N LEU A 118 16.06 -10.60 2.24
CA LEU A 118 15.70 -10.61 0.82
C LEU A 118 16.96 -10.80 -0.06
N PRO A 119 16.95 -11.78 -1.00
CA PRO A 119 18.08 -12.03 -1.88
C PRO A 119 18.24 -10.95 -2.95
N ALA A 120 19.33 -11.01 -3.71
CA ALA A 120 19.51 -10.21 -4.92
C ALA A 120 18.34 -10.47 -5.89
N GLY A 121 17.91 -9.43 -6.61
CA GLY A 121 16.76 -9.53 -7.53
C GLY A 121 15.40 -9.36 -6.84
N VAL A 122 15.37 -9.10 -5.54
CA VAL A 122 14.14 -8.80 -4.80
C VAL A 122 14.22 -7.41 -4.17
N ALA A 123 13.16 -6.61 -4.36
CA ALA A 123 13.04 -5.28 -3.78
C ALA A 123 11.68 -5.09 -3.09
N PHE A 124 11.59 -4.11 -2.21
CA PHE A 124 10.36 -3.69 -1.55
C PHE A 124 10.11 -2.20 -1.79
N VAL A 125 8.94 -1.86 -2.33
CA VAL A 125 8.53 -0.49 -2.65
C VAL A 125 7.30 -0.16 -1.83
N ALA A 126 7.43 0.74 -0.87
CA ALA A 126 6.34 1.10 0.04
C ALA A 126 6.67 2.36 0.84
N SER A 127 5.77 2.75 1.71
CA SER A 127 6.04 3.72 2.77
C SER A 127 6.56 3.03 4.03
N ASP A 128 7.31 3.73 4.87
CA ASP A 128 7.74 3.19 6.18
C ASP A 128 6.60 3.26 7.18
N GLU A 129 6.03 2.10 7.53
CA GLU A 129 4.85 2.00 8.37
C GLU A 129 5.02 2.59 9.78
N LYS A 130 6.26 2.70 10.28
CA LYS A 130 6.53 3.37 11.56
C LYS A 130 6.20 4.86 11.56
N VAL A 131 5.94 5.44 10.40
CA VAL A 131 5.65 6.87 10.27
C VAL A 131 4.15 7.13 10.33
N SER A 132 3.31 6.27 9.73
CA SER A 132 1.89 6.55 9.54
C SER A 132 1.11 6.62 10.85
N GLY A 133 1.15 5.58 11.67
CA GLY A 133 0.49 5.56 12.97
C GLY A 133 1.05 6.62 13.93
N THR A 134 2.36 6.92 13.83
CA THR A 134 2.99 7.99 14.59
C THR A 134 2.41 9.35 14.23
N LEU A 135 2.39 9.73 12.94
CA LEU A 135 1.87 11.03 12.49
C LEU A 135 0.38 11.21 12.84
N GLU A 136 -0.42 10.17 12.58
CA GLU A 136 -1.84 10.16 12.90
C GLU A 136 -2.09 10.38 14.39
N THR A 137 -1.41 9.60 15.23
CA THR A 137 -1.61 9.64 16.68
C THR A 137 -1.09 10.92 17.31
N GLN A 138 0.03 11.46 16.82
CA GLN A 138 0.54 12.76 17.27
C GLN A 138 -0.47 13.89 16.98
N GLU A 139 -1.13 13.86 15.82
CA GLU A 139 -2.15 14.88 15.52
C GLU A 139 -3.39 14.71 16.40
N VAL A 140 -3.86 13.47 16.66
CA VAL A 140 -4.96 13.20 17.59
C VAL A 140 -4.57 13.65 19.02
N CYS A 141 -3.34 13.38 19.46
CA CYS A 141 -2.82 13.84 20.74
C CYS A 141 -2.84 15.36 20.87
N ARG A 142 -2.41 16.08 19.81
CA ARG A 142 -2.48 17.53 19.73
C ARG A 142 -3.91 18.05 19.85
N LEU A 143 -4.86 17.43 19.14
CA LEU A 143 -6.29 17.80 19.18
C LEU A 143 -6.91 17.56 20.57
N LEU A 144 -6.54 16.47 21.22
CA LEU A 144 -6.95 16.11 22.59
C LEU A 144 -6.17 16.84 23.69
N LYS A 145 -5.17 17.65 23.33
CA LYS A 145 -4.29 18.34 24.29
C LYS A 145 -3.60 17.38 25.27
N GLY A 146 -3.19 16.22 24.76
CA GLY A 146 -2.39 15.22 25.46
C GLY A 146 -3.16 14.27 26.38
N LYS A 147 -4.51 14.31 26.43
CA LYS A 147 -5.31 13.45 27.32
C LYS A 147 -6.66 13.09 26.72
N GLY A 148 -7.14 11.90 26.99
CA GLY A 148 -8.45 11.41 26.57
C GLY A 148 -8.48 9.91 26.35
N ASP A 149 -9.66 9.38 26.30
CA ASP A 149 -9.92 7.97 26.02
C ASP A 149 -10.06 7.75 24.52
N ILE A 150 -9.31 6.81 23.96
CA ILE A 150 -9.33 6.54 22.53
C ILE A 150 -9.74 5.10 22.21
N LEU A 151 -10.46 4.95 21.11
CA LEU A 151 -10.78 3.67 20.48
C LEU A 151 -9.89 3.46 19.25
N VAL A 152 -9.47 2.22 19.00
CA VAL A 152 -8.60 1.89 17.87
C VAL A 152 -9.26 0.85 16.97
N LEU A 153 -9.40 1.20 15.68
CA LEU A 153 -9.79 0.28 14.62
C LEU A 153 -8.54 -0.22 13.91
N MET A 154 -8.23 -1.50 14.14
CA MET A 154 -7.05 -2.13 13.58
C MET A 154 -7.34 -2.69 12.17
N GLY A 155 -6.36 -2.63 11.28
CA GLY A 155 -6.39 -3.36 10.01
C GLY A 155 -6.37 -4.87 10.21
N ASP A 156 -6.24 -5.61 9.11
CA ASP A 156 -6.07 -7.06 9.13
C ASP A 156 -4.73 -7.44 9.76
N LEU A 157 -4.77 -8.19 10.85
CA LEU A 157 -3.59 -8.55 11.65
C LEU A 157 -2.65 -9.56 10.95
N SER A 158 -3.05 -10.18 9.85
CA SER A 158 -2.13 -10.94 8.98
C SER A 158 -1.13 -10.02 8.27
N ASN A 159 -1.35 -8.71 8.32
CA ASN A 159 -0.51 -7.69 7.69
C ASN A 159 0.41 -7.02 8.71
N GLU A 160 1.69 -6.95 8.39
CA GLU A 160 2.68 -6.22 9.20
C GLU A 160 2.30 -4.75 9.39
N ALA A 161 1.72 -4.10 8.36
CA ALA A 161 1.27 -2.72 8.43
C ALA A 161 0.25 -2.47 9.54
N ALA A 162 -0.77 -3.34 9.71
CA ALA A 162 -1.77 -3.20 10.76
C ALA A 162 -1.15 -3.32 12.16
N ARG A 163 -0.24 -4.28 12.32
CA ARG A 163 0.48 -4.49 13.59
C ARG A 163 1.37 -3.30 13.93
N THR A 164 2.09 -2.76 12.93
CA THR A 164 3.00 -1.62 13.13
C THR A 164 2.22 -0.34 13.42
N ARG A 165 1.20 0.02 12.63
CA ARG A 165 0.37 1.22 12.88
C ARG A 165 -0.26 1.19 14.28
N THR A 166 -0.76 0.02 14.71
CA THR A 166 -1.32 -0.13 16.06
C THR A 166 -0.26 0.04 17.13
N LYS A 167 0.95 -0.50 16.93
CA LYS A 167 2.07 -0.34 17.87
C LYS A 167 2.55 1.12 17.93
N ASP A 168 2.58 1.83 16.81
CA ASP A 168 2.95 3.25 16.79
C ASP A 168 1.98 4.10 17.64
N ILE A 169 0.67 3.77 17.62
CA ILE A 169 -0.32 4.41 18.50
C ILE A 169 0.09 4.21 19.97
N GLU A 170 0.42 2.96 20.35
CA GLU A 170 0.85 2.62 21.69
C GLU A 170 2.16 3.34 22.09
N GLU A 171 3.11 3.45 21.15
CA GLU A 171 4.38 4.16 21.37
C GLU A 171 4.18 5.67 21.55
N VAL A 172 3.30 6.30 20.75
CA VAL A 172 3.02 7.74 20.85
C VAL A 172 2.32 8.08 22.16
N ILE A 173 1.31 7.31 22.58
CA ILE A 173 0.61 7.58 23.86
C ILE A 173 1.49 7.33 25.07
N ALA A 174 2.59 6.58 24.93
CA ALA A 174 3.58 6.39 26.00
C ALA A 174 4.55 7.58 26.13
N THR A 175 4.55 8.54 25.20
CA THR A 175 5.38 9.75 25.30
C THR A 175 4.84 10.69 26.36
N LYS A 176 5.71 11.54 26.91
CA LYS A 176 5.34 12.50 27.95
C LYS A 176 4.20 13.44 27.51
N GLU A 177 4.21 13.85 26.28
CA GLU A 177 3.25 14.79 25.68
C GLU A 177 1.84 14.19 25.59
N CYS A 178 1.75 12.87 25.42
CA CYS A 178 0.49 12.14 25.20
C CYS A 178 0.11 11.19 26.34
N ALA A 179 0.85 11.20 27.45
CA ALA A 179 0.71 10.25 28.57
C ALA A 179 -0.66 10.29 29.29
N GLY A 180 -1.47 11.31 29.02
CA GLY A 180 -2.86 11.37 29.50
C GLY A 180 -3.87 10.66 28.59
N MET A 181 -3.44 10.15 27.44
CA MET A 181 -4.29 9.34 26.54
C MET A 181 -4.30 7.88 26.96
N LYS A 182 -5.43 7.20 26.72
CA LYS A 182 -5.60 5.77 27.02
C LYS A 182 -6.37 5.08 25.90
N ILE A 183 -5.91 3.93 25.45
CA ILE A 183 -6.69 3.03 24.61
C ILE A 183 -7.68 2.30 25.52
N VAL A 184 -8.99 2.57 25.35
CA VAL A 184 -10.06 1.92 26.15
C VAL A 184 -10.58 0.66 25.50
N ASP A 185 -10.54 0.56 24.18
CA ASP A 185 -10.73 -0.69 23.45
C ASP A 185 -10.05 -0.61 22.06
N LYS A 186 -9.72 -1.76 21.50
CA LYS A 186 -9.21 -1.89 20.14
C LYS A 186 -9.78 -3.14 19.48
N ARG A 187 -10.25 -3.01 18.23
CA ARG A 187 -10.90 -4.09 17.47
C ARG A 187 -10.38 -4.14 16.05
N GLU A 188 -10.32 -5.36 15.53
CA GLU A 188 -9.93 -5.58 14.15
C GLU A 188 -11.10 -5.32 13.19
N GLY A 189 -10.98 -4.25 12.40
CA GLY A 189 -11.89 -3.87 11.31
C GLY A 189 -11.43 -4.37 9.94
N SER A 190 -10.25 -5.01 9.84
CA SER A 190 -9.73 -5.68 8.64
C SER A 190 -9.73 -4.80 7.38
N TRP A 191 -9.44 -3.51 7.52
CA TRP A 191 -9.46 -2.49 6.45
C TRP A 191 -10.86 -2.17 5.88
N ASP A 192 -11.92 -2.78 6.42
CA ASP A 192 -13.28 -2.74 5.86
C ASP A 192 -14.16 -1.68 6.53
N ARG A 193 -14.80 -0.84 5.69
CA ARG A 193 -15.68 0.27 6.11
C ARG A 193 -16.89 -0.24 6.89
N THR A 194 -17.54 -1.30 6.39
CA THR A 194 -18.76 -1.85 6.98
C THR A 194 -18.48 -2.51 8.32
N LYS A 195 -17.41 -3.33 8.38
CA LYS A 195 -16.97 -3.97 9.62
C LYS A 195 -16.62 -2.94 10.70
N ALA A 196 -15.93 -1.86 10.31
CA ALA A 196 -15.61 -0.76 11.23
C ALA A 196 -16.86 0.00 11.70
N GLN A 197 -17.86 0.18 10.82
CA GLN A 197 -19.15 0.76 11.19
C GLN A 197 -19.86 -0.12 12.21
N ASP A 198 -19.90 -1.44 12.02
CA ASP A 198 -20.54 -2.38 12.96
C ASP A 198 -19.82 -2.40 14.30
N ILE A 199 -18.49 -2.42 14.31
CA ILE A 199 -17.69 -2.35 15.54
C ILE A 199 -18.00 -1.05 16.30
N THR A 200 -18.03 0.08 15.60
CA THR A 200 -18.31 1.38 16.24
C THR A 200 -19.76 1.43 16.75
N THR A 201 -20.71 0.87 16.03
CA THR A 201 -22.10 0.74 16.50
C THR A 201 -22.19 -0.07 17.78
N ASN A 202 -21.41 -1.17 17.89
CA ASN A 202 -21.34 -1.98 19.10
C ASN A 202 -20.72 -1.22 20.27
N TRP A 203 -19.66 -0.44 20.05
CA TRP A 203 -19.08 0.43 21.07
C TRP A 203 -20.10 1.47 21.58
N LEU A 204 -20.83 2.12 20.66
CA LEU A 204 -21.86 3.09 21.04
C LEU A 204 -23.00 2.43 21.84
N SER A 205 -23.42 1.23 21.47
CA SER A 205 -24.48 0.47 22.16
C SER A 205 -24.05 -0.03 23.54
N SER A 206 -22.76 -0.35 23.73
CA SER A 206 -22.21 -0.76 25.04
C SER A 206 -22.08 0.40 26.02
N GLY A 207 -22.23 1.63 25.56
CA GLY A 207 -22.11 2.83 26.38
C GLY A 207 -20.65 3.21 26.74
N ILE A 208 -19.64 2.59 26.10
CA ILE A 208 -18.24 2.93 26.29
C ILE A 208 -18.02 4.43 25.99
N LYS A 209 -17.25 5.10 26.86
CA LYS A 209 -16.91 6.50 26.68
C LYS A 209 -15.57 6.61 25.98
N PHE A 210 -15.45 7.57 25.07
CA PHE A 210 -14.23 7.87 24.34
C PHE A 210 -14.26 9.31 23.85
N ASP A 211 -13.09 9.84 23.55
CA ASP A 211 -12.86 11.20 23.07
C ASP A 211 -12.44 11.22 21.58
N ALA A 212 -11.82 10.12 21.10
CA ALA A 212 -11.40 9.99 19.71
C ALA A 212 -11.42 8.54 19.23
N ILE A 213 -11.48 8.37 17.88
CA ILE A 213 -11.29 7.10 17.20
C ILE A 213 -10.08 7.24 16.26
N ILE A 214 -9.11 6.35 16.41
CA ILE A 214 -7.95 6.23 15.52
C ILE A 214 -8.13 4.95 14.70
N ALA A 215 -8.10 5.06 13.37
CA ALA A 215 -8.29 3.92 12.48
C ALA A 215 -7.06 3.69 11.61
N ASN A 216 -6.57 2.47 11.52
CA ASN A 216 -5.38 2.16 10.73
C ASN A 216 -5.55 2.48 9.22
N ASN A 217 -6.78 2.76 8.73
CA ASN A 217 -7.00 3.33 7.40
C ASN A 217 -8.28 4.20 7.32
N ASP A 218 -8.43 4.91 6.22
CA ASP A 218 -9.53 5.83 5.96
C ASP A 218 -10.88 5.12 5.81
N GLU A 219 -10.92 3.95 5.20
CA GLU A 219 -12.17 3.18 5.04
C GLU A 219 -12.79 2.89 6.41
N MET A 220 -12.00 2.44 7.36
CA MET A 220 -12.47 2.19 8.72
C MET A 220 -12.82 3.49 9.46
N ALA A 221 -12.07 4.58 9.25
CA ALA A 221 -12.37 5.89 9.81
C ALA A 221 -13.75 6.39 9.32
N ILE A 222 -14.03 6.25 8.02
CA ILE A 222 -15.32 6.62 7.43
C ILE A 222 -16.44 5.72 7.99
N GLY A 223 -16.19 4.42 8.17
CA GLY A 223 -17.13 3.50 8.81
C GLY A 223 -17.49 3.97 10.22
N ALA A 224 -16.51 4.39 11.02
CA ALA A 224 -16.74 4.94 12.36
C ALA A 224 -17.56 6.25 12.32
N ILE A 225 -17.25 7.17 11.41
CA ILE A 225 -18.02 8.41 11.20
C ILE A 225 -19.47 8.09 10.85
N ASN A 226 -19.71 7.13 9.96
CA ASN A 226 -21.05 6.70 9.58
C ASN A 226 -21.86 6.18 10.79
N ALA A 227 -21.24 5.34 11.63
CA ALA A 227 -21.87 4.84 12.86
C ALA A 227 -22.21 5.97 13.83
N LEU A 228 -21.28 6.94 14.04
CA LEU A 228 -21.51 8.09 14.90
C LEU A 228 -22.69 8.95 14.39
N LYS A 229 -22.76 9.20 13.08
CA LYS A 229 -23.85 9.95 12.46
C LYS A 229 -25.19 9.22 12.55
N ALA A 230 -25.21 7.92 12.26
CA ALA A 230 -26.43 7.09 12.35
C ALA A 230 -27.00 7.07 13.78
N ALA A 231 -26.13 6.99 14.78
CA ALA A 231 -26.49 7.04 16.20
C ALA A 231 -26.77 8.46 16.73
N LYS A 232 -26.67 9.51 15.88
CA LYS A 232 -26.81 10.94 16.26
C LYS A 232 -25.81 11.33 17.40
N LYS A 233 -24.64 10.69 17.42
CA LYS A 233 -23.55 10.98 18.39
C LYS A 233 -22.42 11.78 17.78
N TRP A 234 -22.39 11.93 16.45
CA TRP A 234 -21.44 12.78 15.77
C TRP A 234 -21.67 14.25 16.08
N THR A 235 -20.61 14.99 16.34
CA THR A 235 -20.61 16.46 16.53
C THR A 235 -19.38 17.05 15.85
N PRO A 236 -19.35 18.37 15.58
CA PRO A 236 -18.13 19.03 15.06
C PRO A 236 -16.89 18.85 15.93
N ALA A 237 -17.06 18.52 17.22
CA ALA A 237 -15.96 18.23 18.16
C ALA A 237 -15.50 16.77 18.11
N SER A 238 -16.22 15.89 17.41
CA SER A 238 -15.82 14.48 17.26
C SER A 238 -14.46 14.38 16.54
N ILE A 239 -13.54 13.57 17.10
CA ILE A 239 -12.22 13.37 16.54
C ILE A 239 -12.15 11.94 16.00
N VAL A 240 -12.01 11.83 14.68
CA VAL A 240 -11.74 10.59 13.96
C VAL A 240 -10.58 10.83 13.03
N ALA A 241 -9.61 9.91 13.02
CA ALA A 241 -8.43 9.96 12.17
C ALA A 241 -8.27 8.64 11.39
N GLY A 242 -7.53 8.71 10.28
CA GLY A 242 -7.26 7.57 9.40
C GLY A 242 -5.90 7.69 8.71
N VAL A 243 -5.66 6.78 7.80
CA VAL A 243 -4.46 6.74 6.93
C VAL A 243 -4.92 6.43 5.52
N ASP A 244 -4.27 6.98 4.51
CA ASP A 244 -4.29 6.80 3.06
C ASP A 244 -4.52 8.11 2.31
N ALA A 245 -5.29 9.05 2.85
CA ALA A 245 -5.81 10.24 2.17
C ALA A 245 -6.54 9.89 0.87
N THR A 246 -7.46 8.92 0.95
CA THR A 246 -8.32 8.52 -0.17
C THR A 246 -9.25 9.67 -0.59
N PRO A 247 -9.78 9.68 -1.83
CA PRO A 247 -10.72 10.71 -2.26
C PRO A 247 -11.92 10.87 -1.30
N ASP A 248 -12.49 9.77 -0.80
CA ASP A 248 -13.59 9.79 0.15
C ASP A 248 -13.17 10.40 1.50
N ALA A 249 -11.98 10.08 1.99
CA ALA A 249 -11.44 10.65 3.23
C ALA A 249 -11.18 12.14 3.09
N LEU A 250 -10.62 12.59 1.96
CA LEU A 250 -10.45 14.01 1.70
C LEU A 250 -11.79 14.75 1.60
N ALA A 251 -12.81 14.13 0.99
CA ALA A 251 -14.17 14.66 0.98
C ALA A 251 -14.77 14.74 2.40
N SER A 252 -14.59 13.70 3.21
CA SER A 252 -15.00 13.65 4.62
C SER A 252 -14.29 14.73 5.46
N MET A 253 -12.98 14.94 5.23
CA MET A 253 -12.22 16.02 5.88
C MET A 253 -12.72 17.39 5.46
N LYS A 254 -13.00 17.60 4.17
CA LYS A 254 -13.59 18.85 3.65
C LYS A 254 -14.95 19.14 4.27
N ALA A 255 -15.75 18.12 4.55
CA ALA A 255 -17.03 18.23 5.25
C ALA A 255 -16.86 18.50 6.77
N GLY A 256 -15.65 18.41 7.32
CA GLY A 256 -15.35 18.59 8.74
C GLY A 256 -15.53 17.32 9.57
N ASP A 257 -15.81 16.17 8.96
CA ASP A 257 -16.06 14.91 9.63
C ASP A 257 -14.78 14.20 10.06
N LEU A 258 -13.79 14.11 9.18
CA LEU A 258 -12.48 13.54 9.46
C LEU A 258 -11.51 14.65 9.87
N LYS A 259 -10.74 14.44 10.97
CA LYS A 259 -9.85 15.47 11.51
C LYS A 259 -8.41 15.35 11.05
N ALA A 260 -7.95 14.14 10.80
CA ALA A 260 -6.62 13.87 10.26
C ALA A 260 -6.65 12.61 9.38
N THR A 261 -5.79 12.58 8.39
CA THR A 261 -5.36 11.37 7.69
C THR A 261 -3.88 11.47 7.34
N VAL A 262 -3.27 10.37 6.94
CA VAL A 262 -1.87 10.36 6.51
C VAL A 262 -1.84 9.95 5.05
N PHE A 263 -1.37 10.85 4.17
CA PHE A 263 -1.27 10.56 2.75
C PHE A 263 -0.27 9.43 2.51
N GLN A 264 -0.77 8.33 1.97
CA GLN A 264 -0.02 7.21 1.45
C GLN A 264 -0.12 7.27 -0.08
N ASN A 265 0.99 7.57 -0.76
CA ASN A 265 1.01 7.77 -2.20
C ASN A 265 0.89 6.43 -2.95
N ALA A 266 -0.33 5.94 -3.14
CA ALA A 266 -0.63 4.66 -3.78
C ALA A 266 -0.12 4.61 -5.23
N ALA A 267 -0.39 5.66 -6.02
CA ALA A 267 0.08 5.76 -7.40
C ALA A 267 1.63 5.79 -7.46
N GLY A 268 2.26 6.49 -6.50
CA GLY A 268 3.72 6.53 -6.35
C GLY A 268 4.32 5.18 -6.02
N GLN A 269 3.68 4.39 -5.13
CA GLN A 269 4.11 3.02 -4.84
C GLN A 269 3.99 2.13 -6.09
N GLY A 270 2.87 2.22 -6.82
CA GLY A 270 2.68 1.46 -8.07
C GLY A 270 3.71 1.81 -9.14
N SER A 271 3.97 3.10 -9.37
CA SER A 271 4.97 3.54 -10.35
C SER A 271 6.39 3.17 -9.92
N GLY A 272 6.73 3.30 -8.65
CA GLY A 272 8.02 2.89 -8.09
C GLY A 272 8.27 1.39 -8.23
N ALA A 273 7.21 0.56 -8.09
CA ALA A 273 7.30 -0.88 -8.29
C ALA A 273 7.61 -1.24 -9.75
N VAL A 274 7.01 -0.55 -10.73
CA VAL A 274 7.33 -0.74 -12.15
C VAL A 274 8.77 -0.31 -12.47
N ASP A 275 9.21 0.84 -11.95
CA ASP A 275 10.59 1.31 -12.12
C ASP A 275 11.61 0.30 -11.55
N ALA A 276 11.36 -0.20 -10.33
CA ALA A 276 12.20 -1.22 -9.70
C ALA A 276 12.23 -2.51 -10.53
N ALA A 277 11.06 -2.97 -11.04
CA ALA A 277 10.96 -4.15 -11.89
C ALA A 277 11.81 -4.01 -13.16
N LEU A 278 11.68 -2.88 -13.86
CA LEU A 278 12.42 -2.62 -15.09
C LEU A 278 13.95 -2.54 -14.88
N LYS A 279 14.37 -1.94 -13.76
CA LYS A 279 15.78 -1.91 -13.37
C LYS A 279 16.32 -3.32 -13.12
N LEU A 280 15.60 -4.13 -12.36
CA LEU A 280 15.99 -5.52 -12.07
C LEU A 280 16.03 -6.39 -13.33
N ILE A 281 15.06 -6.26 -14.25
CA ILE A 281 15.06 -6.92 -15.55
C ILE A 281 16.34 -6.59 -16.32
N LYS A 282 16.77 -5.32 -16.29
CA LYS A 282 18.01 -4.84 -16.93
C LYS A 282 19.28 -5.12 -16.12
N LYS A 283 19.17 -5.87 -15.02
CA LYS A 283 20.27 -6.17 -14.08
C LYS A 283 20.95 -4.90 -13.53
N GLN A 284 20.20 -3.82 -13.39
CA GLN A 284 20.62 -2.59 -12.76
C GLN A 284 20.39 -2.66 -11.24
N PRO A 285 21.19 -1.94 -10.44
CA PRO A 285 21.01 -1.93 -8.99
C PRO A 285 19.69 -1.27 -8.59
N VAL A 286 19.03 -1.87 -7.61
CA VAL A 286 17.83 -1.33 -6.93
C VAL A 286 18.07 -1.44 -5.43
N GLU A 287 17.72 -0.39 -4.71
CA GLU A 287 17.73 -0.45 -3.24
C GLU A 287 16.75 -1.52 -2.74
N ARG A 288 17.12 -2.21 -1.66
CA ARG A 288 16.25 -3.22 -1.05
C ARG A 288 14.92 -2.62 -0.61
N PHE A 289 14.92 -1.37 -0.15
CA PHE A 289 13.74 -0.59 0.21
C PHE A 289 13.69 0.71 -0.58
N VAL A 290 12.70 0.84 -1.43
CA VAL A 290 12.38 2.09 -2.14
C VAL A 290 11.27 2.77 -1.37
N ASN A 291 11.64 3.77 -0.57
CA ASN A 291 10.71 4.48 0.31
C ASN A 291 9.88 5.52 -0.45
N ILE A 292 8.57 5.43 -0.34
CA ILE A 292 7.59 6.42 -0.79
C ILE A 292 7.02 7.08 0.48
N PRO A 293 7.38 8.32 0.82
CA PRO A 293 7.13 8.85 2.15
C PRO A 293 5.64 9.04 2.46
N PHE A 294 5.29 8.89 3.73
CA PHE A 294 4.02 9.32 4.30
C PHE A 294 4.04 10.84 4.58
N GLU A 295 2.87 11.49 4.47
CA GLU A 295 2.71 12.90 4.80
C GLU A 295 1.40 13.13 5.59
N LEU A 296 1.48 13.85 6.73
CA LEU A 296 0.29 14.19 7.51
C LEU A 296 -0.63 15.13 6.72
N VAL A 297 -1.92 14.81 6.70
CA VAL A 297 -2.97 15.63 6.09
C VAL A 297 -3.97 16.08 7.15
N THR A 298 -4.18 17.38 7.21
CA THR A 298 -5.14 18.02 8.09
C THR A 298 -5.99 19.00 7.28
N PRO A 299 -7.07 19.56 7.82
CA PRO A 299 -7.85 20.59 7.12
C PRO A 299 -7.01 21.79 6.61
N ALA A 300 -5.89 22.10 7.29
CA ALA A 300 -5.03 23.23 6.94
C ALA A 300 -4.23 23.00 5.63
N ASN A 301 -3.94 21.77 5.26
CA ASN A 301 -3.14 21.44 4.08
C ASN A 301 -3.85 20.54 3.07
N LEU A 302 -5.13 20.23 3.30
CA LEU A 302 -5.97 19.35 2.49
C LEU A 302 -5.88 19.63 0.98
N SER A 303 -5.87 20.91 0.59
CA SER A 303 -5.85 21.31 -0.82
C SER A 303 -4.63 20.80 -1.60
N LYS A 304 -3.52 20.48 -0.91
CA LYS A 304 -2.29 19.97 -1.55
C LYS A 304 -2.43 18.52 -2.01
N TYR A 305 -3.45 17.79 -1.51
CA TYR A 305 -3.61 16.35 -1.74
C TYR A 305 -4.79 16.02 -2.67
N ALA A 306 -5.63 16.99 -3.02
CA ALA A 306 -6.71 16.78 -3.96
C ALA A 306 -6.21 16.22 -5.29
N GLY A 307 -6.70 15.04 -5.67
CA GLY A 307 -6.34 14.35 -6.91
C GLY A 307 -4.95 13.69 -6.93
N LYS A 308 -4.27 13.54 -5.78
CA LYS A 308 -3.00 12.80 -5.70
C LYS A 308 -3.17 11.28 -5.58
N ASN A 309 -4.26 10.83 -4.96
CA ASN A 309 -4.72 9.44 -4.91
C ASN A 309 -6.00 9.27 -5.71
#